data_b52e341bd22d245a35ca304e3957fe1e
#
_entry.id   b52e341bd22d245a35ca304e3957fe1e
#
_cell.length_a   1.000
_cell.length_b   1.000
_cell.length_c   1.000
_cell.angle_alpha   90.00
_cell.angle_beta   90.00
_cell.angle_gamma   90.00
#
_symmetry.space_group_name_H-M   'P 1'
#
loop_
_entity.id
_entity.type
_entity.pdbx_description
1 polymer ?
#
loop_
_entity_poly.entity_id
_entity_poly.type
_entity_poly.pdbx_seq_one_letter_code
_entity_poly.pdbx_strand_id
1 'polypeptide(L)'
;VMAWRQALPRIAAATTAPCASLALCEAQRKTDYDLARHQHGKTRVRVLKVRREGGVHAISEYKVETTLFSPAYDRVFTKGDNTDLVATDTQKNTVYIVAKRTDASTPEAFGVALCEHLLKEYPILSGCRADVESVEWARACVDGRNGAQPHVHGFLRSEPERQKASVSLTRGEITPKVESSIEGLVVLKTTQSGFEGYLKDKYTLLPDTQERCMATEMTASWN
;
A
#
# COMPACT_ATOMS: atom_id res chain seq x y z
N VAL A 1 56.19 -21.48 -34.43
CA VAL A 1 54.92 -21.20 -33.74
C VAL A 1 54.47 -22.46 -33.02
N MET A 2 54.82 -22.58 -31.75
CA MET A 2 54.56 -23.78 -30.92
C MET A 2 53.16 -23.63 -30.31
N ALA A 3 52.28 -24.61 -30.55
CA ALA A 3 50.98 -24.75 -29.91
C ALA A 3 51.10 -25.58 -28.62
N TRP A 4 50.80 -24.98 -27.47
CA TRP A 4 50.69 -25.71 -26.20
C TRP A 4 49.26 -26.23 -26.07
N ARG A 5 49.08 -27.55 -26.12
CA ARG A 5 47.86 -28.23 -25.65
C ARG A 5 48.06 -28.60 -24.19
N GLN A 6 47.40 -27.88 -23.28
CA GLN A 6 47.25 -28.32 -21.91
C GLN A 6 46.02 -29.23 -21.80
N ALA A 7 46.27 -30.46 -21.38
CA ALA A 7 45.22 -31.40 -21.01
C ALA A 7 44.67 -31.03 -19.62
N LEU A 8 43.38 -30.70 -19.55
CA LEU A 8 42.66 -30.54 -18.28
C LEU A 8 42.38 -31.92 -17.67
N PRO A 9 42.58 -32.12 -16.35
CA PRO A 9 42.26 -33.39 -15.70
C PRO A 9 40.71 -33.56 -15.68
N ARG A 10 40.27 -34.79 -16.02
CA ARG A 10 38.87 -35.20 -15.86
C ARG A 10 38.53 -35.20 -14.37
N ILE A 11 37.68 -34.30 -13.95
CA ILE A 11 37.05 -34.34 -12.63
C ILE A 11 36.07 -35.52 -12.66
N ALA A 12 36.32 -36.52 -11.85
CA ALA A 12 35.41 -37.63 -11.64
C ALA A 12 34.12 -37.08 -11.04
N ALA A 13 32.97 -37.40 -11.62
CA ALA A 13 31.67 -37.09 -11.08
C ALA A 13 31.53 -37.78 -9.70
N ALA A 14 31.60 -36.99 -8.64
CA ALA A 14 31.22 -37.45 -7.32
C ALA A 14 29.71 -37.67 -7.33
N THR A 15 29.29 -38.93 -7.25
CA THR A 15 27.90 -39.31 -6.94
C THR A 15 27.60 -38.78 -5.54
N THR A 16 26.97 -37.62 -5.45
CA THR A 16 26.46 -37.10 -4.19
C THR A 16 25.30 -37.97 -3.74
N ALA A 17 25.57 -38.83 -2.77
CA ALA A 17 24.48 -39.46 -1.99
C ALA A 17 23.59 -38.36 -1.45
N PRO A 18 22.23 -38.48 -1.47
CA PRO A 18 21.37 -37.51 -0.93
C PRO A 18 21.69 -37.29 0.56
N CYS A 19 21.95 -36.06 0.91
CA CYS A 19 22.34 -35.71 2.27
C CYS A 19 21.23 -36.15 3.24
N ALA A 20 21.58 -37.06 4.17
CA ALA A 20 20.63 -37.58 5.16
C ALA A 20 19.90 -36.47 5.97
N SER A 21 20.49 -35.27 6.05
CA SER A 21 19.89 -34.10 6.67
C SER A 21 18.70 -33.54 5.88
N LEU A 22 18.67 -33.67 4.54
CA LEU A 22 17.51 -33.28 3.73
C LEU A 22 16.34 -34.23 3.92
N ALA A 23 16.60 -35.55 3.97
CA ALA A 23 15.58 -36.55 4.25
C ALA A 23 15.01 -36.43 5.68
N LEU A 24 15.83 -36.07 6.67
CA LEU A 24 15.37 -35.77 8.03
C LEU A 24 14.53 -34.48 8.09
N CYS A 25 14.88 -33.46 7.29
CA CYS A 25 14.10 -32.22 7.19
C CYS A 25 12.75 -32.44 6.50
N GLU A 26 12.67 -33.34 5.51
CA GLU A 26 11.39 -33.75 4.88
C GLU A 26 10.55 -34.65 5.80
N ALA A 27 11.16 -35.53 6.58
CA ALA A 27 10.47 -36.39 7.55
C ALA A 27 9.86 -35.59 8.73
N GLN A 28 10.45 -34.48 9.13
CA GLN A 28 9.96 -33.60 10.19
C GLN A 28 8.81 -32.66 9.73
N ARG A 29 8.49 -32.58 8.44
CA ARG A 29 7.39 -31.76 7.90
C ARG A 29 5.98 -32.41 8.00
N LYS A 30 5.84 -33.53 8.68
CA LYS A 30 4.53 -34.13 9.01
C LYS A 30 4.07 -33.72 10.40
N THR A 31 4.05 -32.45 10.68
CA THR A 31 3.21 -31.94 11.76
C THR A 31 1.96 -31.41 11.07
N ASP A 32 0.79 -32.01 11.37
CA ASP A 32 -0.52 -31.55 10.93
C ASP A 32 -0.80 -30.16 11.54
N TYR A 33 -0.26 -29.11 10.91
CA TYR A 33 -0.63 -27.73 11.20
C TYR A 33 -1.60 -27.25 10.15
N ASP A 34 -2.79 -26.90 10.59
CA ASP A 34 -3.71 -26.12 9.79
C ASP A 34 -3.33 -24.63 9.88
N LEU A 35 -3.27 -23.96 8.74
CA LEU A 35 -3.06 -22.51 8.72
C LEU A 35 -4.34 -21.81 9.21
N ALA A 36 -4.29 -21.26 10.42
CA ALA A 36 -5.42 -20.53 10.98
C ALA A 36 -5.73 -19.24 10.19
N ARG A 37 -4.69 -18.59 9.65
CA ARG A 37 -4.79 -17.36 8.84
C ARG A 37 -3.68 -17.31 7.81
N HIS A 38 -4.02 -16.94 6.59
CA HIS A 38 -3.07 -16.65 5.54
C HIS A 38 -3.62 -15.61 4.59
N GLN A 39 -2.75 -14.90 3.94
CA GLN A 39 -3.05 -13.87 2.96
C GLN A 39 -1.90 -13.74 1.98
N HIS A 40 -2.19 -13.22 0.80
CA HIS A 40 -1.20 -12.96 -0.23
C HIS A 40 -1.45 -11.58 -0.83
N GLY A 41 -0.38 -10.84 -1.13
CA GLY A 41 -0.57 -9.48 -1.58
C GLY A 41 0.64 -8.86 -2.28
N LYS A 42 0.44 -7.64 -2.75
CA LYS A 42 1.46 -6.81 -3.39
C LYS A 42 1.45 -5.43 -2.77
N THR A 43 2.62 -4.99 -2.30
CA THR A 43 2.81 -3.68 -1.68
C THR A 43 3.53 -2.71 -2.61
N ARG A 44 3.44 -1.42 -2.30
CA ARG A 44 4.21 -0.32 -2.91
C ARG A 44 4.01 -0.19 -4.43
N VAL A 45 2.82 -0.46 -4.93
CA VAL A 45 2.48 -0.17 -6.33
C VAL A 45 2.20 1.32 -6.45
N ARG A 46 3.03 2.05 -7.17
CA ARG A 46 2.82 3.48 -7.44
C ARG A 46 2.12 3.65 -8.79
N VAL A 47 1.08 4.46 -8.80
CA VAL A 47 0.37 4.83 -10.02
C VAL A 47 0.16 6.33 -10.05
N LEU A 48 0.52 6.96 -11.16
CA LEU A 48 0.28 8.36 -11.43
C LEU A 48 -0.65 8.46 -12.66
N LYS A 49 -1.81 9.08 -12.47
CA LYS A 49 -2.75 9.39 -13.54
C LYS A 49 -2.70 10.89 -13.85
N VAL A 50 -2.55 11.21 -15.12
CA VAL A 50 -2.58 12.60 -15.61
C VAL A 50 -3.84 12.76 -16.46
N ARG A 51 -4.68 13.71 -16.07
CA ARG A 51 -5.83 14.16 -16.86
C ARG A 51 -5.47 15.46 -17.58
N ARG A 52 -5.76 15.51 -18.89
CA ARG A 52 -5.41 16.64 -19.76
C ARG A 52 -6.67 17.17 -20.42
N GLU A 53 -7.36 18.05 -19.71
CA GLU A 53 -8.62 18.61 -20.16
C GLU A 53 -8.47 20.14 -20.29
N GLY A 54 -8.89 20.69 -21.46
CA GLY A 54 -8.89 22.14 -21.69
C GLY A 54 -7.53 22.84 -21.54
N GLY A 55 -6.43 22.13 -21.74
CA GLY A 55 -5.07 22.69 -21.58
C GLY A 55 -4.58 22.81 -20.13
N VAL A 56 -5.42 22.55 -19.13
CA VAL A 56 -5.05 22.51 -17.72
C VAL A 56 -4.95 21.03 -17.30
N HIS A 57 -3.79 20.63 -16.81
CA HIS A 57 -3.60 19.26 -16.35
C HIS A 57 -4.02 19.09 -14.89
N ALA A 58 -4.56 17.92 -14.57
CA ALA A 58 -4.76 17.46 -13.21
C ALA A 58 -4.04 16.12 -13.02
N ILE A 59 -3.53 15.87 -11.83
CA ILE A 59 -2.84 14.62 -11.50
C ILE A 59 -3.44 13.99 -10.26
N SER A 60 -3.40 12.65 -10.21
CA SER A 60 -3.67 11.88 -9.02
C SER A 60 -2.57 10.83 -8.91
N GLU A 61 -1.88 10.77 -7.80
CA GLU A 61 -0.86 9.76 -7.53
C GLU A 61 -1.24 8.97 -6.30
N TYR A 62 -1.19 7.63 -6.44
CA TYR A 62 -1.48 6.70 -5.35
C TYR A 62 -0.34 5.74 -5.14
N LYS A 63 -0.11 5.39 -3.87
CA LYS A 63 0.64 4.20 -3.47
C LYS A 63 -0.39 3.17 -3.02
N VAL A 64 -0.37 2.02 -3.67
CA VAL A 64 -1.40 1.00 -3.52
C VAL A 64 -0.79 -0.28 -2.97
N GLU A 65 -1.48 -0.86 -2.00
CA GLU A 65 -1.26 -2.21 -1.51
C GLU A 65 -2.50 -3.04 -1.74
N THR A 66 -2.34 -4.26 -2.21
CA THR A 66 -3.43 -5.24 -2.38
C THR A 66 -3.18 -6.42 -1.47
N THR A 67 -4.22 -6.88 -0.78
CA THR A 67 -4.22 -8.10 0.01
C THR A 67 -5.38 -8.98 -0.44
N LEU A 68 -5.09 -10.22 -0.80
CA LEU A 68 -6.04 -11.18 -1.32
C LEU A 68 -6.24 -12.31 -0.31
N PHE A 69 -7.49 -12.72 -0.15
CA PHE A 69 -7.90 -13.82 0.71
C PHE A 69 -8.51 -14.93 -0.13
N SER A 70 -8.04 -16.15 0.06
CA SER A 70 -8.60 -17.34 -0.58
C SER A 70 -8.27 -18.57 0.25
N PRO A 71 -9.24 -19.44 0.56
CA PRO A 71 -8.95 -20.73 1.19
C PRO A 71 -8.00 -21.61 0.36
N ALA A 72 -7.99 -21.46 -0.96
CA ALA A 72 -7.12 -22.21 -1.86
C ALA A 72 -5.63 -21.87 -1.69
N TYR A 73 -5.31 -20.74 -1.07
CA TYR A 73 -3.92 -20.34 -0.82
C TYR A 73 -3.22 -21.16 0.27
N ASP A 74 -3.95 -21.95 1.06
CA ASP A 74 -3.38 -22.89 2.01
C ASP A 74 -2.32 -23.78 1.36
N ARG A 75 -2.62 -24.37 0.19
CA ARG A 75 -1.69 -25.25 -0.53
C ARG A 75 -0.43 -24.54 -1.03
N VAL A 76 -0.47 -23.23 -1.23
CA VAL A 76 0.72 -22.44 -1.59
C VAL A 76 1.76 -22.50 -0.47
N PHE A 77 1.30 -22.34 0.78
CA PHE A 77 2.17 -22.32 1.96
C PHE A 77 2.55 -23.71 2.45
N THR A 78 1.65 -24.68 2.31
CA THR A 78 1.85 -26.04 2.86
C THR A 78 2.48 -27.01 1.87
N LYS A 79 2.24 -26.82 0.55
CA LYS A 79 2.66 -27.76 -0.50
C LYS A 79 3.49 -27.11 -1.61
N GLY A 80 3.65 -25.77 -1.61
CA GLY A 80 4.30 -25.04 -2.70
C GLY A 80 3.51 -25.06 -4.02
N ASP A 81 2.21 -25.35 -3.97
CA ASP A 81 1.33 -25.40 -5.14
C ASP A 81 0.74 -24.03 -5.44
N ASN A 82 1.18 -23.39 -6.52
CA ASN A 82 0.80 -22.05 -6.94
C ASN A 82 -0.33 -22.03 -7.99
N THR A 83 -0.99 -23.17 -8.28
CA THR A 83 -1.97 -23.30 -9.36
C THR A 83 -3.07 -22.24 -9.32
N ASP A 84 -3.59 -21.91 -8.12
CA ASP A 84 -4.67 -20.93 -7.93
C ASP A 84 -4.18 -19.57 -7.39
N LEU A 85 -2.87 -19.34 -7.36
CA LEU A 85 -2.32 -18.12 -6.83
C LEU A 85 -2.38 -16.96 -7.85
N VAL A 86 -3.01 -15.86 -7.48
CA VAL A 86 -2.93 -14.61 -8.25
C VAL A 86 -1.56 -13.99 -8.03
N ALA A 87 -0.68 -14.10 -9.04
CA ALA A 87 0.70 -13.63 -8.94
C ALA A 87 0.80 -12.14 -8.55
N THR A 88 1.84 -11.78 -7.82
CA THR A 88 2.07 -10.38 -7.41
C THR A 88 2.26 -9.43 -8.60
N ASP A 89 2.83 -9.91 -9.71
CA ASP A 89 2.94 -9.14 -10.95
C ASP A 89 1.56 -8.87 -11.56
N THR A 90 0.69 -9.87 -11.56
CA THR A 90 -0.70 -9.74 -12.00
C THR A 90 -1.45 -8.70 -11.16
N GLN A 91 -1.31 -8.73 -9.83
CA GLN A 91 -1.90 -7.74 -8.94
C GLN A 91 -1.41 -6.32 -9.26
N LYS A 92 -0.11 -6.14 -9.47
CA LYS A 92 0.48 -4.86 -9.89
C LYS A 92 -0.14 -4.37 -11.20
N ASN A 93 -0.21 -5.23 -12.21
CA ASN A 93 -0.77 -4.87 -13.51
C ASN A 93 -2.27 -4.56 -13.42
N THR A 94 -3.01 -5.25 -12.55
CA THR A 94 -4.43 -4.96 -12.26
C THR A 94 -4.61 -3.55 -11.71
N VAL A 95 -3.75 -3.11 -10.79
CA VAL A 95 -3.78 -1.72 -10.27
C VAL A 95 -3.68 -0.71 -11.42
N TYR A 96 -2.76 -0.90 -12.37
CA TYR A 96 -2.62 0.00 -13.52
C TYR A 96 -3.83 -0.05 -14.47
N ILE A 97 -4.40 -1.23 -14.69
CA ILE A 97 -5.58 -1.40 -15.56
C ILE A 97 -6.79 -0.68 -14.94
N VAL A 98 -7.03 -0.87 -13.65
CA VAL A 98 -8.13 -0.20 -12.94
C VAL A 98 -7.91 1.32 -12.95
N ALA A 99 -6.71 1.81 -12.63
CA ALA A 99 -6.40 3.23 -12.68
C ALA A 99 -6.63 3.85 -14.08
N LYS A 100 -6.40 3.10 -15.16
CA LYS A 100 -6.67 3.57 -16.53
C LYS A 100 -8.17 3.62 -16.85
N ARG A 101 -8.95 2.68 -16.31
CA ARG A 101 -10.38 2.49 -16.66
C ARG A 101 -11.33 3.29 -15.78
N THR A 102 -10.91 3.70 -14.58
CA THR A 102 -11.75 4.44 -13.65
C THR A 102 -11.32 5.90 -13.54
N ASP A 103 -12.28 6.79 -13.34
CA ASP A 103 -12.04 8.20 -13.03
C ASP A 103 -12.06 8.48 -11.52
N ALA A 104 -11.88 7.43 -10.72
CA ALA A 104 -11.78 7.56 -9.28
C ALA A 104 -10.73 8.62 -8.90
N SER A 105 -11.18 9.71 -8.31
CA SER A 105 -10.36 10.87 -7.93
C SER A 105 -9.96 10.85 -6.47
N THR A 106 -10.56 9.96 -5.66
CA THR A 106 -10.26 9.78 -4.25
C THR A 106 -9.69 8.39 -3.98
N PRO A 107 -8.86 8.22 -2.94
CA PRO A 107 -8.32 6.91 -2.58
C PRO A 107 -9.42 5.89 -2.25
N GLU A 108 -10.54 6.31 -1.64
CA GLU A 108 -11.69 5.46 -1.34
C GLU A 108 -12.33 4.90 -2.61
N ALA A 109 -12.69 5.78 -3.54
CA ALA A 109 -13.33 5.39 -4.79
C ALA A 109 -12.41 4.48 -5.63
N PHE A 110 -11.11 4.74 -5.62
CA PHE A 110 -10.13 3.88 -6.28
C PHE A 110 -10.03 2.51 -5.61
N GLY A 111 -9.97 2.47 -4.27
CA GLY A 111 -9.94 1.22 -3.50
C GLY A 111 -11.18 0.36 -3.74
N VAL A 112 -12.37 0.96 -3.76
CA VAL A 112 -13.64 0.27 -4.07
C VAL A 112 -13.58 -0.34 -5.47
N ALA A 113 -13.25 0.46 -6.49
CA ALA A 113 -13.17 -0.02 -7.88
C ALA A 113 -12.14 -1.16 -8.04
N LEU A 114 -11.04 -1.11 -7.31
CA LEU A 114 -10.00 -2.15 -7.33
C LEU A 114 -10.49 -3.44 -6.67
N CYS A 115 -11.14 -3.37 -5.51
CA CYS A 115 -11.70 -4.54 -4.83
C CYS A 115 -12.80 -5.21 -5.64
N GLU A 116 -13.73 -4.43 -6.20
CA GLU A 116 -14.80 -4.95 -7.08
C GLU A 116 -14.21 -5.66 -8.30
N HIS A 117 -13.21 -5.05 -8.96
CA HIS A 117 -12.55 -5.65 -10.09
C HIS A 117 -11.85 -6.97 -9.73
N LEU A 118 -11.09 -7.00 -8.63
CA LEU A 118 -10.38 -8.20 -8.19
C LEU A 118 -11.34 -9.36 -7.90
N LEU A 119 -12.44 -9.12 -7.17
CA LEU A 119 -13.42 -10.17 -6.88
C LEU A 119 -14.21 -10.61 -8.11
N LYS A 120 -14.42 -9.74 -9.07
CA LYS A 120 -15.08 -10.07 -10.35
C LYS A 120 -14.20 -10.98 -11.20
N GLU A 121 -12.92 -10.61 -11.38
CA GLU A 121 -11.99 -11.33 -12.27
C GLU A 121 -11.50 -12.66 -11.68
N TYR A 122 -11.42 -12.77 -10.35
CA TYR A 122 -10.86 -13.94 -9.66
C TYR A 122 -11.90 -14.62 -8.75
N PRO A 123 -12.71 -15.57 -9.28
CA PRO A 123 -13.74 -16.29 -8.49
C PRO A 123 -13.17 -17.06 -7.30
N ILE A 124 -11.88 -17.45 -7.35
CA ILE A 124 -11.16 -18.16 -6.29
C ILE A 124 -11.01 -17.34 -5.01
N LEU A 125 -11.11 -16.00 -5.08
CA LEU A 125 -10.97 -15.13 -3.93
C LEU A 125 -12.23 -15.13 -3.07
N SER A 126 -12.06 -15.33 -1.78
CA SER A 126 -13.12 -15.14 -0.76
C SER A 126 -13.27 -13.68 -0.34
N GLY A 127 -12.22 -12.87 -0.53
CA GLY A 127 -12.22 -11.46 -0.22
C GLY A 127 -10.92 -10.78 -0.68
N CYS A 128 -10.91 -9.47 -0.61
CA CYS A 128 -9.71 -8.66 -0.83
C CYS A 128 -9.73 -7.39 0.00
N ARG A 129 -8.54 -6.81 0.18
CA ARG A 129 -8.36 -5.48 0.74
C ARG A 129 -7.43 -4.67 -0.16
N ALA A 130 -7.76 -3.41 -0.34
CA ALA A 130 -6.94 -2.41 -1.02
C ALA A 130 -6.65 -1.27 -0.05
N ASP A 131 -5.37 -1.07 0.27
CA ASP A 131 -4.90 0.08 1.03
C ASP A 131 -4.30 1.09 0.04
N VAL A 132 -4.86 2.30 0.01
CA VAL A 132 -4.54 3.35 -0.96
C VAL A 132 -4.09 4.59 -0.22
N GLU A 133 -2.85 5.01 -0.43
CA GLU A 133 -2.30 6.28 0.07
C GLU A 133 -2.26 7.29 -1.07
N SER A 134 -2.89 8.45 -0.89
CA SER A 134 -2.78 9.58 -1.80
C SER A 134 -1.45 10.30 -1.60
N VAL A 135 -0.80 10.64 -2.70
CA VAL A 135 0.40 11.49 -2.70
C VAL A 135 -0.02 12.88 -3.17
N GLU A 136 0.04 13.83 -2.24
CA GLU A 136 -0.44 15.18 -2.51
C GLU A 136 0.54 15.99 -3.35
N TRP A 137 -0.03 16.71 -4.32
CA TRP A 137 0.66 17.60 -5.22
C TRP A 137 -0.01 18.96 -5.23
N ALA A 138 0.71 19.98 -4.81
CA ALA A 138 0.26 21.36 -4.96
C ALA A 138 0.55 21.86 -6.38
N ARG A 139 -0.34 22.67 -6.91
CA ARG A 139 -0.09 23.32 -8.20
C ARG A 139 1.01 24.38 -8.03
N ALA A 140 2.03 24.32 -8.89
CA ALA A 140 3.05 25.34 -8.91
C ALA A 140 2.45 26.70 -9.31
N CYS A 141 2.88 27.76 -8.63
CA CYS A 141 2.57 29.13 -9.03
C CYS A 141 3.83 29.79 -9.61
N VAL A 142 3.64 30.61 -10.63
CA VAL A 142 4.71 31.39 -11.25
C VAL A 142 4.37 32.86 -11.16
N ASP A 143 5.37 33.69 -10.90
CA ASP A 143 5.19 35.13 -10.88
C ASP A 143 4.96 35.66 -12.29
N GLY A 144 3.84 36.36 -12.45
CA GLY A 144 3.46 37.01 -13.70
C GLY A 144 3.24 38.51 -13.48
N ARG A 145 2.97 39.25 -14.56
CA ARG A 145 2.67 40.69 -14.51
C ARG A 145 1.48 41.05 -13.60
N ASN A 146 0.58 40.08 -13.33
CA ASN A 146 -0.61 40.24 -12.52
C ASN A 146 -0.53 39.48 -11.18
N GLY A 147 0.68 39.24 -10.64
CA GLY A 147 0.92 38.45 -9.44
C GLY A 147 1.10 36.96 -9.74
N ALA A 148 1.20 36.16 -8.67
CA ALA A 148 1.39 34.71 -8.80
C ALA A 148 0.21 34.04 -9.48
N GLN A 149 0.48 33.33 -10.57
CA GLN A 149 -0.53 32.62 -11.37
C GLN A 149 -0.32 31.10 -11.28
N PRO A 150 -1.39 30.30 -11.12
CA PRO A 150 -1.29 28.84 -11.13
C PRO A 150 -0.78 28.33 -12.48
N HIS A 151 0.27 27.50 -12.44
CA HIS A 151 0.83 26.90 -13.64
C HIS A 151 -0.11 25.82 -14.21
N VAL A 152 -0.35 25.80 -15.52
CA VAL A 152 -1.35 24.91 -16.14
C VAL A 152 -0.99 23.42 -16.06
N HIS A 153 0.31 23.07 -15.98
CA HIS A 153 0.79 21.69 -15.94
C HIS A 153 2.01 21.47 -15.02
N GLY A 154 2.37 22.46 -14.18
CA GLY A 154 3.44 22.38 -13.20
C GLY A 154 2.89 22.02 -11.81
N PHE A 155 3.57 21.14 -11.11
CA PHE A 155 3.18 20.69 -9.76
C PHE A 155 4.41 20.60 -8.86
N LEU A 156 4.21 20.90 -7.59
CA LEU A 156 5.19 20.75 -6.52
C LEU A 156 4.67 19.69 -5.56
N ARG A 157 5.55 18.83 -5.09
CA ARG A 157 5.16 17.86 -4.07
C ARG A 157 4.86 18.61 -2.76
N SER A 158 3.66 18.42 -2.26
CA SER A 158 3.26 18.90 -0.95
C SER A 158 3.46 17.77 0.06
N GLU A 159 4.07 18.08 1.18
CA GLU A 159 4.10 17.23 2.37
C GLU A 159 3.76 18.16 3.53
N PRO A 160 3.10 17.71 4.58
CA PRO A 160 3.44 16.52 5.35
C PRO A 160 2.29 15.51 5.51
N GLU A 161 1.02 15.89 5.30
CA GLU A 161 -0.11 15.01 5.60
C GLU A 161 -0.28 13.93 4.53
N ARG A 162 -0.73 12.75 4.96
CA ARG A 162 -1.03 11.62 4.09
C ARG A 162 -2.48 11.21 4.26
N GLN A 163 -3.22 11.24 3.17
CA GLN A 163 -4.59 10.74 3.12
C GLN A 163 -4.56 9.28 2.69
N LYS A 164 -5.24 8.42 3.43
CA LYS A 164 -5.29 6.98 3.16
C LYS A 164 -6.72 6.47 3.21
N ALA A 165 -6.99 5.44 2.42
CA ALA A 165 -8.19 4.63 2.52
C ALA A 165 -7.83 3.16 2.58
N SER A 166 -8.47 2.41 3.47
CA SER A 166 -8.46 0.96 3.52
C SER A 166 -9.84 0.45 3.12
N VAL A 167 -9.92 -0.24 2.01
CA VAL A 167 -11.16 -0.79 1.47
C VAL A 167 -11.11 -2.29 1.52
N SER A 168 -12.08 -2.92 2.18
CA SER A 168 -12.21 -4.38 2.24
C SER A 168 -13.55 -4.82 1.67
N LEU A 169 -13.53 -5.85 0.85
CA LEU A 169 -14.73 -6.46 0.27
C LEU A 169 -14.64 -7.98 0.38
N THR A 170 -15.68 -8.59 0.95
CA THR A 170 -15.84 -10.04 1.06
C THR A 170 -16.80 -10.53 -0.01
N ARG A 171 -16.54 -11.69 -0.59
CA ARG A 171 -17.43 -12.29 -1.60
C ARG A 171 -18.79 -12.58 -0.99
N GLY A 172 -19.84 -12.08 -1.63
CA GLY A 172 -21.22 -12.17 -1.16
C GLY A 172 -21.70 -10.94 -0.37
N GLU A 173 -20.79 -10.08 0.08
CA GLU A 173 -21.16 -8.76 0.61
C GLU A 173 -21.42 -7.78 -0.55
N ILE A 174 -22.47 -6.98 -0.42
CA ILE A 174 -22.86 -5.97 -1.43
C ILE A 174 -22.08 -4.67 -1.21
N THR A 175 -21.82 -4.35 0.04
CA THR A 175 -21.20 -3.07 0.42
C THR A 175 -19.79 -3.28 0.91
N PRO A 176 -18.79 -2.63 0.30
CA PRO A 176 -17.42 -2.64 0.82
C PRO A 176 -17.34 -1.90 2.17
N LYS A 177 -16.45 -2.36 3.04
CA LYS A 177 -16.07 -1.63 4.25
C LYS A 177 -14.97 -0.66 3.88
N VAL A 178 -15.17 0.61 4.19
CA VAL A 178 -14.23 1.70 3.89
C VAL A 178 -13.82 2.37 5.19
N GLU A 179 -12.54 2.43 5.43
CA GLU A 179 -11.93 3.22 6.51
C GLU A 179 -11.05 4.29 5.86
N SER A 180 -11.33 5.56 6.13
CA SER A 180 -10.51 6.68 5.69
C SER A 180 -9.64 7.17 6.84
N SER A 181 -8.45 7.65 6.53
CA SER A 181 -7.55 8.21 7.55
C SER A 181 -6.70 9.36 7.00
N ILE A 182 -6.29 10.21 7.93
CA ILE A 182 -5.27 11.23 7.72
C ILE A 182 -4.14 11.01 8.72
N GLU A 183 -2.90 11.07 8.26
CA GLU A 183 -1.71 10.92 9.10
C GLU A 183 -0.76 12.10 8.88
N GLY A 184 -0.14 12.54 9.98
CA GLY A 184 0.88 13.59 9.95
C GLY A 184 0.33 14.98 9.66
N LEU A 185 -0.95 15.26 10.00
CA LEU A 185 -1.51 16.60 9.93
C LEU A 185 -0.94 17.45 11.06
N VAL A 186 -0.08 18.40 10.71
CA VAL A 186 0.54 19.33 11.68
C VAL A 186 -0.23 20.64 11.69
N VAL A 187 -0.69 21.03 12.87
CA VAL A 187 -1.41 22.29 13.09
C VAL A 187 -0.66 23.15 14.10
N LEU A 188 -0.45 24.42 13.76
CA LEU A 188 0.11 25.44 14.66
C LEU A 188 -0.87 26.58 14.78
N LYS A 189 -1.24 26.90 16.03
CA LYS A 189 -1.92 28.14 16.40
C LYS A 189 -1.00 28.97 17.28
N THR A 190 -0.78 30.21 16.93
CA THR A 190 0.15 31.08 17.68
C THR A 190 -0.54 31.82 18.82
N THR A 191 -1.87 31.84 18.86
CA THR A 191 -2.70 32.53 19.87
C THR A 191 -4.08 31.90 19.97
N GLN A 192 -4.90 32.33 20.94
CA GLN A 192 -6.29 31.92 21.15
C GLN A 192 -6.48 30.41 21.32
N SER A 193 -5.56 29.76 22.04
CA SER A 193 -5.67 28.37 22.46
C SER A 193 -5.74 28.32 23.98
N GLY A 194 -6.88 27.91 24.52
CA GLY A 194 -7.08 27.69 25.94
C GLY A 194 -6.85 26.23 26.34
N PHE A 195 -6.46 26.04 27.59
CA PHE A 195 -6.47 24.74 28.25
C PHE A 195 -6.75 24.93 29.74
N GLU A 196 -7.94 24.54 30.16
CA GLU A 196 -8.42 24.69 31.53
C GLU A 196 -9.42 23.60 31.90
N GLY A 197 -9.72 23.45 33.20
CA GLY A 197 -10.69 22.49 33.69
C GLY A 197 -10.25 21.03 33.67
N TYR A 198 -8.96 20.76 33.52
CA TYR A 198 -8.39 19.41 33.54
C TYR A 198 -8.15 18.92 34.98
N LEU A 199 -7.96 17.59 35.13
CA LEU A 199 -7.64 16.99 36.42
C LEU A 199 -6.30 17.52 36.95
N LYS A 200 -6.30 18.04 38.19
CA LYS A 200 -5.10 18.52 38.87
C LYS A 200 -4.71 17.57 39.99
N ASP A 201 -3.46 17.18 40.02
CA ASP A 201 -2.89 16.34 41.06
C ASP A 201 -1.51 16.88 41.50
N LYS A 202 -0.79 16.10 42.34
CA LYS A 202 0.53 16.50 42.86
C LYS A 202 1.64 16.61 41.80
N TYR A 203 1.39 16.16 40.58
CA TYR A 203 2.32 16.25 39.43
C TYR A 203 1.93 17.36 38.45
N THR A 204 0.80 18.01 38.66
CA THR A 204 0.28 19.04 37.77
C THR A 204 0.97 20.38 38.04
N LEU A 205 1.83 20.79 37.16
CA LEU A 205 2.52 22.10 37.22
C LEU A 205 1.92 23.14 36.28
N LEU A 206 1.10 22.68 35.31
CA LEU A 206 0.52 23.56 34.30
C LEU A 206 -0.59 24.42 34.91
N PRO A 207 -0.55 25.76 34.80
CA PRO A 207 -1.66 26.61 35.16
C PRO A 207 -2.79 26.56 34.12
N ASP A 208 -4.02 26.86 34.54
CA ASP A 208 -5.09 27.13 33.60
C ASP A 208 -4.74 28.36 32.74
N THR A 209 -5.02 28.28 31.47
CA THR A 209 -4.76 29.37 30.54
C THR A 209 -5.77 29.37 29.39
N GLN A 210 -6.15 30.58 28.94
CA GLN A 210 -7.00 30.78 27.77
C GLN A 210 -6.22 31.33 26.57
N GLU A 211 -4.93 31.63 26.78
CA GLU A 211 -4.07 32.24 25.79
C GLU A 211 -2.70 31.54 25.74
N ARG A 212 -2.50 30.75 24.71
CA ARG A 212 -1.21 30.10 24.47
C ARG A 212 -0.99 29.74 23.00
N CYS A 213 0.23 29.45 22.64
CA CYS A 213 0.53 28.74 21.41
C CYS A 213 0.17 27.25 21.55
N MET A 214 -0.36 26.66 20.49
CA MET A 214 -0.62 25.24 20.38
C MET A 214 0.02 24.69 19.10
N ALA A 215 0.84 23.67 19.24
CA ALA A 215 1.35 22.88 18.12
C ALA A 215 0.94 21.41 18.34
N THR A 216 0.42 20.76 17.33
CA THR A 216 0.05 19.35 17.39
C THR A 216 0.24 18.68 16.05
N GLU A 217 0.60 17.41 16.09
CA GLU A 217 0.53 16.48 14.96
C GLU A 217 -0.62 15.50 15.24
N MET A 218 -1.47 15.29 14.25
CA MET A 218 -2.64 14.45 14.39
C MET A 218 -2.65 13.30 13.40
N THR A 219 -3.13 12.15 13.88
CA THR A 219 -3.57 11.02 13.07
C THR A 219 -5.00 10.71 13.46
N ALA A 220 -5.88 10.59 12.47
CA ALA A 220 -7.29 10.28 12.68
C ALA A 220 -7.77 9.27 11.62
N SER A 221 -8.68 8.37 12.01
CA SER A 221 -9.38 7.47 11.12
C SER A 221 -10.87 7.47 11.40
N TRP A 222 -11.66 7.18 10.36
CA TRP A 222 -13.13 7.12 10.42
C TRP A 222 -13.68 6.16 9.36
N ASN A 223 -14.90 5.68 9.60
CA ASN A 223 -15.68 4.81 8.71
C ASN A 223 -16.85 5.58 8.07
#